data_bff2a5183c5dc8590694f1395abf4f1e
#
_entry.id   bff2a5183c5dc8590694f1395abf4f1e
#
_cell.length_a   1.000
_cell.length_b   1.000
_cell.length_c   1.000
_cell.angle_alpha   90.00
_cell.angle_beta   90.00
_cell.angle_gamma   90.00
#
_symmetry.space_group_name_H-M   'P 1'
#
loop_
_entity.id
_entity.type
_entity.pdbx_description
1 polymer ?
#
loop_
_entity_poly.entity_id
_entity_poly.type
_entity_poly.pdbx_seq_one_letter_code
_entity_poly.pdbx_strand_id
1 'polypeptide(L)'
;MSERYRGSLFGLAIGDALGTTLEFKSPGTFTPLTDMIGGGPFGLAVGQWTDDMSMALCLAESLIKCQGFDAKDQIERYVRCWRDGHLSSTGTCFDIGNAVRGALLNFQRTRDPYSGSIDPNTAGKVAEIPIFES
;
A
#
# COMPACT_ATOMS: atom_id res chain seq x y z
N MET A 1 -15.79 -18.48 -7.00
CA MET A 1 -15.71 -17.14 -6.38
C MET A 1 -14.44 -16.95 -5.54
N SER A 2 -14.04 -17.92 -4.70
CA SER A 2 -12.84 -17.81 -3.86
C SER A 2 -11.51 -17.61 -4.63
N GLU A 3 -11.35 -18.19 -5.82
CA GLU A 3 -10.11 -18.07 -6.61
C GLU A 3 -9.84 -16.65 -7.11
N ARG A 4 -10.89 -15.90 -7.47
CA ARG A 4 -10.72 -14.49 -7.89
C ARG A 4 -10.24 -13.60 -6.75
N TYR A 5 -10.77 -13.79 -5.54
CA TYR A 5 -10.31 -13.05 -4.37
C TYR A 5 -8.88 -13.40 -3.99
N ARG A 6 -8.52 -14.68 -4.03
CA ARG A 6 -7.14 -15.12 -3.83
C ARG A 6 -6.21 -14.52 -4.89
N GLY A 7 -6.61 -14.62 -6.17
CA GLY A 7 -5.86 -14.06 -7.28
C GLY A 7 -5.64 -12.54 -7.16
N SER A 8 -6.64 -11.79 -6.70
CA SER A 8 -6.52 -10.35 -6.47
C SER A 8 -5.49 -10.04 -5.39
N LEU A 9 -5.56 -10.72 -4.23
CA LEU A 9 -4.63 -10.49 -3.13
C LEU A 9 -3.20 -10.94 -3.46
N PHE A 10 -3.03 -12.11 -4.07
CA PHE A 10 -1.72 -12.57 -4.54
C PHE A 10 -1.17 -11.70 -5.66
N GLY A 11 -2.03 -11.24 -6.58
CA GLY A 11 -1.63 -10.33 -7.65
C GLY A 11 -1.10 -9.01 -7.10
N LEU A 12 -1.75 -8.46 -6.09
CA LEU A 12 -1.25 -7.26 -5.40
C LEU A 12 0.10 -7.52 -4.74
N ALA A 13 0.23 -8.60 -3.96
CA ALA A 13 1.47 -8.92 -3.26
C ALA A 13 2.66 -9.14 -4.22
N ILE A 14 2.42 -9.88 -5.31
CA ILE A 14 3.45 -10.14 -6.32
C ILE A 14 3.78 -8.86 -7.09
N GLY A 15 2.76 -8.08 -7.46
CA GLY A 15 2.93 -6.83 -8.20
C GLY A 15 3.72 -5.80 -7.40
N ASP A 16 3.39 -5.61 -6.13
CA ASP A 16 4.10 -4.73 -5.21
C ASP A 16 5.55 -5.18 -5.01
N ALA A 17 5.78 -6.45 -4.62
CA ALA A 17 7.13 -6.98 -4.40
C ALA A 17 8.01 -6.99 -5.65
N LEU A 18 7.43 -7.11 -6.85
CA LEU A 18 8.15 -7.02 -8.11
C LEU A 18 8.42 -5.56 -8.49
N GLY A 19 7.38 -4.70 -8.39
CA GLY A 19 7.42 -3.32 -8.86
C GLY A 19 8.35 -2.42 -8.06
N THR A 20 8.44 -2.63 -6.75
CA THR A 20 9.27 -1.80 -5.85
C THR A 20 10.76 -1.76 -6.25
N THR A 21 11.27 -2.78 -6.95
CA THR A 21 12.64 -2.79 -7.47
C THR A 21 12.93 -1.64 -8.44
N LEU A 22 11.92 -1.21 -9.19
CA LEU A 22 12.01 -0.13 -10.18
C LEU A 22 11.36 1.18 -9.74
N GLU A 23 10.92 1.25 -8.51
CA GLU A 23 10.21 2.41 -7.98
C GLU A 23 11.03 3.69 -8.13
N PHE A 24 10.37 4.79 -8.46
CA PHE A 24 10.94 6.10 -8.80
C PHE A 24 11.84 6.14 -10.04
N LYS A 25 12.00 5.05 -10.78
CA LYS A 25 12.74 5.07 -12.06
C LYS A 25 11.83 5.53 -13.20
N SER A 26 12.34 6.46 -14.00
CA SER A 26 11.60 6.93 -15.18
C SER A 26 11.49 5.83 -16.24
N PRO A 27 10.34 5.75 -16.95
CA PRO A 27 10.19 4.83 -18.07
C PRO A 27 11.34 4.94 -19.08
N GLY A 28 11.84 3.80 -19.56
CA GLY A 28 12.96 3.75 -20.52
C GLY A 28 14.36 3.91 -19.92
N THR A 29 14.49 4.13 -18.60
CA THR A 29 15.80 4.28 -17.95
C THR A 29 16.30 3.01 -17.25
N PHE A 30 15.57 1.92 -17.35
CA PHE A 30 15.90 0.65 -16.69
C PHE A 30 15.72 -0.53 -17.65
N THR A 31 16.44 -1.61 -17.36
CA THR A 31 16.22 -2.90 -18.02
C THR A 31 14.95 -3.54 -17.46
N PRO A 32 14.02 -4.02 -18.32
CA PRO A 32 12.85 -4.73 -17.87
C PRO A 32 13.18 -5.89 -16.95
N LEU A 33 12.39 -6.03 -15.88
CA LEU A 33 12.55 -7.16 -14.96
C LEU A 33 12.01 -8.43 -15.61
N THR A 34 12.76 -9.51 -15.47
CA THR A 34 12.35 -10.86 -15.89
C THR A 34 12.12 -11.78 -14.70
N ASP A 35 12.42 -11.32 -13.50
CA ASP A 35 12.26 -12.06 -12.25
C ASP A 35 12.14 -11.11 -11.07
N MET A 36 11.73 -11.64 -9.91
CA MET A 36 11.69 -10.91 -8.66
C MET A 36 13.08 -10.93 -8.01
N ILE A 37 13.79 -9.81 -8.05
CA ILE A 37 15.19 -9.70 -7.63
C ILE A 37 15.39 -8.91 -6.33
N GLY A 38 14.36 -8.24 -5.83
CA GLY A 38 14.48 -7.33 -4.68
C GLY A 38 15.31 -6.09 -4.96
N GLY A 39 15.87 -5.48 -3.93
CA GLY A 39 16.66 -4.24 -4.03
C GLY A 39 15.77 -3.00 -4.08
N GLY A 40 15.92 -2.19 -5.13
CA GLY A 40 15.20 -0.93 -5.27
C GLY A 40 15.64 0.15 -4.28
N PRO A 41 14.87 1.26 -4.17
CA PRO A 41 15.23 2.39 -3.32
C PRO A 41 15.20 2.03 -1.82
N PHE A 42 14.48 0.99 -1.44
CA PHE A 42 14.37 0.54 -0.04
C PHE A 42 15.29 -0.63 0.32
N GLY A 43 16.04 -1.18 -0.64
CA GLY A 43 16.96 -2.29 -0.41
C GLY A 43 16.31 -3.58 0.07
N LEU A 44 15.12 -3.88 -0.46
CA LEU A 44 14.29 -5.01 0.00
C LEU A 44 14.88 -6.36 -0.38
N ALA A 45 14.67 -7.36 0.47
CA ALA A 45 14.90 -8.75 0.10
C ALA A 45 13.86 -9.23 -0.92
N VAL A 46 14.20 -10.27 -1.67
CA VAL A 46 13.27 -10.90 -2.65
C VAL A 46 11.98 -11.31 -1.95
N GLY A 47 10.84 -10.85 -2.47
CA GLY A 47 9.52 -11.15 -1.95
C GLY A 47 9.03 -10.22 -0.83
N GLN A 48 9.83 -9.25 -0.40
CA GLN A 48 9.35 -8.18 0.47
C GLN A 48 8.52 -7.17 -0.34
N TRP A 49 7.46 -6.67 0.27
CA TRP A 49 6.49 -5.74 -0.29
C TRP A 49 6.50 -4.40 0.46
N THR A 50 5.86 -3.39 -0.10
CA THR A 50 5.78 -2.01 0.45
C THR A 50 4.50 -1.78 1.28
N ASP A 51 4.12 -0.51 1.43
CA ASP A 51 2.92 -0.10 2.14
C ASP A 51 1.63 -0.53 1.42
N ASP A 52 1.62 -0.66 0.10
CA ASP A 52 0.45 -1.08 -0.67
C ASP A 52 -0.10 -2.43 -0.19
N MET A 53 0.75 -3.43 -0.14
CA MET A 53 0.34 -4.75 0.37
C MET A 53 0.12 -4.74 1.88
N SER A 54 0.95 -4.04 2.66
CA SER A 54 0.79 -3.93 4.11
C SER A 54 -0.56 -3.34 4.49
N MET A 55 -0.99 -2.28 3.81
CA MET A 55 -2.28 -1.65 4.04
C MET A 55 -3.45 -2.51 3.54
N ALA A 56 -3.29 -3.21 2.42
CA ALA A 56 -4.29 -4.18 1.96
C ALA A 56 -4.50 -5.32 2.97
N LEU A 57 -3.43 -5.81 3.60
CA LEU A 57 -3.52 -6.80 4.68
C LEU A 57 -4.23 -6.24 5.92
N CYS A 58 -3.97 -4.98 6.29
CA CYS A 58 -4.68 -4.31 7.38
C CYS A 58 -6.18 -4.21 7.10
N LEU A 59 -6.57 -3.87 5.87
CA LEU A 59 -7.97 -3.86 5.44
C LEU A 59 -8.59 -5.26 5.50
N ALA A 60 -7.91 -6.26 4.97
CA ALA A 60 -8.39 -7.65 4.99
C ALA A 60 -8.59 -8.15 6.43
N GLU A 61 -7.63 -7.87 7.32
CA GLU A 61 -7.72 -8.23 8.74
C GLU A 61 -8.91 -7.53 9.42
N SER A 62 -9.16 -6.26 9.11
CA SER A 62 -10.32 -5.52 9.61
C SER A 62 -11.65 -6.14 9.16
N LEU A 63 -11.78 -6.37 7.85
CA LEU A 63 -13.00 -6.96 7.28
C LEU A 63 -13.31 -8.35 7.87
N ILE A 64 -12.29 -9.18 8.10
CA ILE A 64 -12.46 -10.51 8.69
C ILE A 64 -12.89 -10.40 10.15
N LYS A 65 -12.21 -9.56 10.92
CA LYS A 65 -12.46 -9.43 12.36
C LYS A 65 -13.80 -8.80 12.68
N CYS A 66 -14.16 -7.74 11.93
CA CYS A 66 -15.42 -7.03 12.11
C CYS A 66 -16.59 -7.70 11.36
N GLN A 67 -16.31 -8.74 10.56
CA GLN A 67 -17.30 -9.40 9.68
C GLN A 67 -18.01 -8.41 8.73
N GLY A 68 -17.32 -7.36 8.32
CA GLY A 68 -17.79 -6.29 7.47
C GLY A 68 -16.91 -5.05 7.57
N PHE A 69 -17.36 -3.96 6.95
CA PHE A 69 -16.64 -2.70 6.97
C PHE A 69 -16.82 -1.95 8.29
N ASP A 70 -15.72 -1.65 8.96
CA ASP A 70 -15.65 -0.76 10.12
C ASP A 70 -14.52 0.25 9.88
N ALA A 71 -14.90 1.51 9.60
CA ALA A 71 -13.95 2.56 9.27
C ALA A 71 -12.96 2.86 10.42
N LYS A 72 -13.44 2.73 11.66
CA LYS A 72 -12.59 2.99 12.84
C LYS A 72 -11.57 1.88 13.02
N ASP A 73 -11.98 0.61 13.00
CA ASP A 73 -11.05 -0.53 13.11
C ASP A 73 -10.03 -0.51 11.97
N GLN A 74 -10.48 -0.21 10.74
CA GLN A 74 -9.60 -0.11 9.58
C GLN A 74 -8.52 0.95 9.77
N ILE A 75 -8.88 2.19 10.13
CA ILE A 75 -7.89 3.26 10.25
C ILE A 75 -6.97 3.06 11.47
N GLU A 76 -7.45 2.46 12.55
CA GLU A 76 -6.62 2.09 13.71
C GLU A 76 -5.57 1.03 13.32
N ARG A 77 -5.89 0.09 12.41
CA ARG A 77 -4.91 -0.86 11.86
C ARG A 77 -3.88 -0.16 10.97
N TYR A 78 -4.30 0.80 10.16
CA TYR A 78 -3.38 1.60 9.37
C TYR A 78 -2.43 2.42 10.24
N VAL A 79 -2.91 2.98 11.35
CA VAL A 79 -2.04 3.64 12.34
C VAL A 79 -1.02 2.66 12.93
N ARG A 80 -1.42 1.42 13.28
CA ARG A 80 -0.49 0.39 13.77
C ARG A 80 0.53 -0.03 12.70
N CYS A 81 0.08 -0.18 11.44
CA CYS A 81 1.00 -0.42 10.33
C CYS A 81 2.05 0.69 10.27
N TRP A 82 1.61 1.95 10.28
CA TRP A 82 2.49 3.10 10.18
C TRP A 82 3.43 3.27 11.38
N ARG A 83 2.93 3.10 12.61
CA ARG A 83 3.71 3.33 13.84
C ARG A 83 4.56 2.16 14.26
N ASP A 84 4.02 0.96 14.14
CA ASP A 84 4.56 -0.23 14.75
C ASP A 84 5.02 -1.28 13.71
N GLY A 85 4.87 -0.99 12.41
CA GLY A 85 5.21 -1.92 11.33
C GLY A 85 4.28 -3.14 11.24
N HIS A 86 3.06 -3.03 11.78
CA HIS A 86 2.07 -4.12 11.73
C HIS A 86 1.80 -4.55 10.29
N LEU A 87 2.00 -5.82 9.99
CA LEU A 87 1.87 -6.42 8.65
C LEU A 87 2.83 -5.85 7.58
N SER A 88 3.85 -5.10 7.99
CA SER A 88 4.95 -4.75 7.08
C SER A 88 5.83 -5.95 6.77
N SER A 89 6.36 -6.05 5.56
CA SER A 89 7.28 -7.11 5.15
C SER A 89 8.65 -7.05 5.86
N THR A 90 9.01 -5.89 6.41
CA THR A 90 10.27 -5.65 7.11
C THR A 90 10.11 -5.51 8.63
N GLY A 91 8.88 -5.49 9.14
CA GLY A 91 8.59 -5.19 10.54
C GLY A 91 8.64 -3.69 10.90
N THR A 92 8.92 -2.83 9.95
CA THR A 92 8.87 -1.36 10.10
C THR A 92 8.10 -0.77 8.94
N CYS A 93 7.41 0.36 9.18
CA CYS A 93 6.73 1.06 8.10
C CYS A 93 7.72 1.89 7.28
N PHE A 94 7.62 1.78 5.98
CA PHE A 94 8.34 2.61 5.01
C PHE A 94 7.41 2.89 3.82
N ASP A 95 7.79 3.85 2.98
CA ASP A 95 7.11 4.21 1.73
C ASP A 95 5.63 4.63 1.85
N ILE A 96 5.18 5.04 3.02
CA ILE A 96 3.80 5.51 3.17
C ILE A 96 3.59 6.85 2.46
N GLY A 97 2.62 6.89 1.54
CA GLY A 97 2.32 8.08 0.75
C GLY A 97 1.90 9.29 1.59
N ASN A 98 2.23 10.50 1.14
CA ASN A 98 1.94 11.74 1.89
C ASN A 98 0.46 11.94 2.19
N ALA A 99 -0.44 11.58 1.27
CA ALA A 99 -1.89 11.69 1.46
C ALA A 99 -2.37 10.76 2.58
N VAL A 100 -1.90 9.52 2.58
CA VAL A 100 -2.21 8.53 3.62
C VAL A 100 -1.66 9.00 4.96
N ARG A 101 -0.39 9.40 5.01
CA ARG A 101 0.22 9.94 6.24
C ARG A 101 -0.57 11.13 6.80
N GLY A 102 -0.99 12.05 5.93
CA GLY A 102 -1.82 13.20 6.30
C GLY A 102 -3.16 12.77 6.94
N ALA A 103 -3.83 11.79 6.34
CA ALA A 103 -5.08 11.24 6.86
C ALA A 103 -4.88 10.59 8.24
N LEU A 104 -3.83 9.79 8.41
CA LEU A 104 -3.53 9.13 9.69
C LEU A 104 -3.20 10.14 10.80
N LEU A 105 -2.43 11.19 10.49
CA LEU A 105 -2.17 12.29 11.43
C LEU A 105 -3.46 13.02 11.82
N ASN A 106 -4.33 13.30 10.84
CA ASN A 106 -5.62 13.93 11.10
C ASN A 106 -6.51 13.07 11.99
N PHE A 107 -6.58 11.75 11.71
CA PHE A 107 -7.29 10.81 12.57
C PHE A 107 -6.75 10.80 14.00
N GLN A 108 -5.45 10.79 14.18
CA GLN A 108 -4.87 10.83 15.54
C GLN A 108 -5.27 12.08 16.32
N ARG A 109 -5.45 13.21 15.62
CA ARG A 109 -5.87 14.49 16.20
C ARG A 109 -7.37 14.56 16.45
N THR A 110 -8.20 14.16 15.50
CA THR A 110 -9.66 14.37 15.51
C THR A 110 -10.45 13.17 16.00
N ARG A 111 -9.88 11.97 15.88
CA ARG A 111 -10.57 10.69 16.10
C ARG A 111 -11.70 10.40 15.11
N ASP A 112 -11.80 11.20 14.03
CA ASP A 112 -12.73 10.95 12.95
C ASP A 112 -12.11 9.92 11.97
N PRO A 113 -12.72 8.74 11.78
CA PRO A 113 -12.20 7.74 10.87
C PRO A 113 -12.26 8.17 9.40
N TYR A 114 -13.08 9.12 9.04
CA TYR A 114 -13.14 9.71 7.69
C TYR A 114 -12.23 10.93 7.57
N SER A 115 -10.97 10.76 7.91
CA SER A 115 -9.97 11.81 8.07
C SER A 115 -9.17 12.13 6.80
N GLY A 116 -9.49 11.52 5.67
CA GLY A 116 -8.89 11.84 4.37
C GLY A 116 -9.20 13.27 3.93
N SER A 117 -8.33 13.84 3.09
CA SER A 117 -8.59 15.14 2.48
C SER A 117 -9.64 15.03 1.39
N ILE A 118 -10.60 15.96 1.40
CA ILE A 118 -11.58 16.14 0.31
C ILE A 118 -11.06 17.12 -0.77
N ASP A 119 -9.94 17.79 -0.53
CA ASP A 119 -9.32 18.68 -1.50
C ASP A 119 -8.60 17.88 -2.59
N PRO A 120 -9.00 18.01 -3.86
CA PRO A 120 -8.35 17.29 -4.97
C PRO A 120 -6.85 17.57 -5.12
N ASN A 121 -6.37 18.71 -4.60
CA ASN A 121 -4.95 19.07 -4.69
C ASN A 121 -4.09 18.37 -3.62
N THR A 122 -4.72 17.91 -2.53
CA THR A 122 -4.06 17.22 -1.42
C THR A 122 -4.50 15.76 -1.27
N ALA A 123 -5.61 15.36 -1.90
CA ALA A 123 -5.96 13.97 -2.08
C ALA A 123 -4.89 13.30 -2.97
N GLY A 124 -4.56 12.05 -2.66
CA GLY A 124 -3.53 11.33 -3.42
C GLY A 124 -3.80 11.40 -4.91
N LYS A 125 -2.84 11.93 -5.66
CA LYS A 125 -2.89 11.85 -7.11
C LYS A 125 -2.61 10.40 -7.47
N VAL A 126 -3.60 9.73 -8.05
CA VAL A 126 -3.32 8.52 -8.82
C VAL A 126 -2.41 8.99 -9.96
N ALA A 127 -1.18 8.52 -9.99
CA ALA A 127 -0.32 8.76 -11.13
C ALA A 127 -1.10 8.29 -12.37
N GLU A 128 -1.28 9.16 -13.35
CA GLU A 128 -1.84 8.76 -14.63
C GLU A 128 -0.90 7.70 -15.20
N ILE A 129 -1.30 6.44 -15.07
CA ILE A 129 -0.66 5.36 -15.80
C ILE A 129 -1.03 5.61 -17.25
N PRO A 130 -0.07 5.90 -18.13
CA PRO A 130 -0.39 6.02 -19.55
C PRO A 130 -1.02 4.69 -19.97
N ILE A 131 -2.31 4.75 -20.28
CA ILE A 131 -3.00 3.62 -20.89
C ILE A 131 -2.28 3.41 -22.22
N PHE A 132 -1.61 2.28 -22.36
CA PHE A 132 -1.04 1.90 -23.65
C PHE A 132 -2.19 1.83 -24.64
N GLU A 133 -2.30 2.83 -25.50
CA GLU A 133 -3.11 2.73 -26.71
C GLU A 133 -2.51 1.62 -27.57
N SER A 134 -3.32 0.60 -27.80
CA SER A 134 -3.02 -0.59 -28.63
C SER A 134 -2.91 -0.21 -30.10
#